data_0f907bca128200abd2c1888fc38ffec8
#
_entry.id   0f907bca128200abd2c1888fc38ffec8
#
_cell.length_a   1.000
_cell.length_b   1.000
_cell.length_c   1.000
_cell.angle_alpha   90.00
_cell.angle_beta   90.00
_cell.angle_gamma   90.00
#
_symmetry.space_group_name_H-M   'P 1'
#
loop_
_entity.id
_entity.type
_entity.pdbx_description
1 polymer ?
#
loop_
_entity_poly.entity_id
_entity_poly.type
_entity_poly.pdbx_seq_one_letter_code
_entity_poly.pdbx_strand_id
1 'polypeptide(L)'
;KIKNKEFKVLRKHKKIDELRLEFFNWLLRNSDIDYQNIDCEFIINLDDDTLKTDFYAPRISFTKRDNSADILIPDPHFLKTIRIIEGIKKSDIPVDQKTPYATFAGSDTGIHMCVEKNQRVQFCHQNQDDENNLFKITNFCQIDKKQFEDFDISTIESNTISFQEQLKYKYILNINGNSTAWDRLLWVI
;
A
#
# COMPACT_ATOMS: atom_id res chain seq x y z
N LYS A 1 -0.72 -27.03 -2.79
CA LYS A 1 -0.61 -28.32 -2.12
C LYS A 1 0.72 -28.39 -1.39
N ILE A 2 0.69 -28.51 -0.07
CA ILE A 2 1.90 -28.70 0.74
C ILE A 2 2.16 -30.20 0.79
N LYS A 3 3.31 -30.60 0.31
CA LYS A 3 3.83 -31.94 0.49
C LYS A 3 5.27 -31.83 0.95
N ASN A 4 5.63 -32.42 2.07
CA ASN A 4 6.98 -32.37 2.63
C ASN A 4 7.54 -30.94 2.91
N LYS A 5 6.72 -30.02 3.42
CA LYS A 5 7.07 -28.60 3.57
C LYS A 5 7.42 -27.86 2.26
N GLU A 6 7.05 -28.41 1.13
CA GLU A 6 7.17 -27.78 -0.17
C GLU A 6 5.79 -27.41 -0.68
N PHE A 7 5.68 -26.23 -1.28
CA PHE A 7 4.47 -25.87 -2.00
C PHE A 7 4.75 -25.68 -3.48
N LYS A 8 3.76 -26.03 -4.26
CA LYS A 8 3.82 -25.92 -5.70
C LYS A 8 3.04 -24.70 -6.13
N VAL A 9 3.71 -23.76 -6.80
CA VAL A 9 3.03 -22.65 -7.47
C VAL A 9 2.26 -23.19 -8.66
N LEU A 10 0.93 -23.22 -8.55
CA LEU A 10 0.06 -23.76 -9.60
C LEU A 10 -0.27 -22.74 -10.67
N ARG A 11 -0.15 -21.44 -10.38
CA ARG A 11 -0.45 -20.37 -11.32
C ARG A 11 0.42 -19.16 -11.05
N LYS A 12 1.08 -18.65 -12.10
CA LYS A 12 1.85 -17.40 -12.05
C LYS A 12 1.07 -16.30 -12.76
N HIS A 13 0.70 -15.25 -12.06
CA HIS A 13 0.36 -13.98 -12.68
C HIS A 13 1.63 -13.22 -13.09
N LYS A 14 1.49 -12.21 -13.94
CA LYS A 14 2.58 -11.50 -14.64
C LYS A 14 3.70 -10.96 -13.74
N LYS A 15 3.44 -10.67 -12.48
CA LYS A 15 4.44 -10.18 -11.53
C LYS A 15 4.11 -10.75 -10.14
N ILE A 16 5.06 -11.47 -9.55
CA ILE A 16 4.93 -11.98 -8.19
C ILE A 16 5.69 -11.01 -7.29
N ASP A 17 5.08 -10.64 -6.16
CA ASP A 17 5.81 -9.99 -5.09
C ASP A 17 6.70 -11.04 -4.42
N GLU A 18 7.99 -11.01 -4.79
CA GLU A 18 8.97 -11.98 -4.31
C GLU A 18 9.16 -11.89 -2.80
N LEU A 19 9.10 -10.69 -2.21
CA LEU A 19 9.24 -10.51 -0.77
C LEU A 19 8.09 -11.17 0.00
N ARG A 20 6.86 -11.03 -0.48
CA ARG A 20 5.69 -11.69 0.11
C ARG A 20 5.78 -13.21 -0.02
N LEU A 21 6.24 -13.69 -1.16
CA LEU A 21 6.43 -15.11 -1.40
C LEU A 21 7.51 -15.70 -0.49
N GLU A 22 8.65 -15.04 -0.36
CA GLU A 22 9.74 -15.45 0.54
C GLU A 22 9.30 -15.44 2.01
N PHE A 23 8.58 -14.41 2.43
CA PHE A 23 8.04 -14.32 3.79
C PHE A 23 7.05 -15.44 4.09
N PHE A 24 6.16 -15.75 3.14
CA PHE A 24 5.24 -16.86 3.29
C PHE A 24 5.97 -18.20 3.39
N ASN A 25 6.98 -18.41 2.57
CA ASN A 25 7.88 -19.58 2.65
C ASN A 25 8.54 -19.68 4.03
N TRP A 26 9.03 -18.54 4.55
CA TRP A 26 9.64 -18.48 5.85
C TRP A 26 8.63 -18.83 6.97
N LEU A 27 7.42 -18.29 6.92
CA LEU A 27 6.34 -18.63 7.87
C LEU A 27 6.06 -20.12 7.88
N LEU A 28 5.94 -20.75 6.73
CA LEU A 28 5.68 -22.19 6.63
C LEU A 28 6.81 -23.02 7.23
N ARG A 29 8.06 -22.61 7.02
CA ARG A 29 9.24 -23.37 7.53
C ARG A 29 9.44 -23.20 9.02
N ASN A 30 9.06 -22.07 9.59
CA ASN A 30 9.31 -21.72 10.99
C ASN A 30 8.06 -21.83 11.88
N SER A 31 6.93 -22.26 11.34
CA SER A 31 5.74 -22.55 12.15
C SER A 31 5.89 -23.92 12.85
N ASP A 32 5.35 -24.01 14.04
CA ASP A 32 5.28 -25.27 14.81
C ASP A 32 4.20 -26.23 14.30
N ILE A 33 3.64 -25.97 13.11
CA ILE A 33 2.58 -26.78 12.53
C ILE A 33 3.18 -28.10 12.03
N ASP A 34 2.63 -29.21 12.48
CA ASP A 34 2.94 -30.53 11.94
C ASP A 34 2.27 -30.74 10.57
N TYR A 35 3.01 -30.38 9.52
CA TYR A 35 2.52 -30.52 8.13
C TYR A 35 2.47 -31.98 7.64
N GLN A 36 2.99 -32.96 8.37
CA GLN A 36 3.03 -34.35 7.93
C GLN A 36 1.60 -34.94 7.85
N ASN A 37 0.71 -34.42 8.70
CA ASN A 37 -0.67 -34.86 8.82
C ASN A 37 -1.69 -33.91 8.19
N ILE A 38 -1.24 -32.84 7.51
CA ILE A 38 -2.14 -31.88 6.88
C ILE A 38 -2.11 -32.06 5.36
N ASP A 39 -3.18 -32.58 4.79
CA ASP A 39 -3.45 -32.52 3.34
C ASP A 39 -4.52 -31.44 3.10
N CYS A 40 -4.08 -30.22 2.83
CA CYS A 40 -4.97 -29.12 2.54
C CYS A 40 -4.53 -28.37 1.29
N GLU A 41 -5.51 -27.77 0.62
CA GLU A 41 -5.28 -26.83 -0.47
C GLU A 41 -5.70 -25.43 0.01
N PHE A 42 -4.88 -24.44 -0.32
CA PHE A 42 -5.20 -23.05 -0.09
C PHE A 42 -4.62 -22.17 -1.19
N ILE A 43 -5.12 -20.98 -1.28
CA ILE A 43 -4.70 -19.98 -2.27
C ILE A 43 -3.97 -18.86 -1.51
N ILE A 44 -2.84 -18.41 -2.07
CA ILE A 44 -2.15 -17.23 -1.57
C ILE A 44 -2.36 -16.11 -2.57
N ASN A 45 -2.89 -15.00 -2.08
CA ASN A 45 -2.92 -13.76 -2.82
C ASN A 45 -1.70 -12.91 -2.44
N LEU A 46 -0.81 -12.69 -3.39
CA LEU A 46 0.40 -11.87 -3.23
C LEU A 46 0.19 -10.44 -3.73
N ASP A 47 -1.00 -10.11 -4.22
CA ASP A 47 -1.35 -8.81 -4.75
C ASP A 47 -1.97 -7.91 -3.67
N ASP A 48 -2.00 -6.61 -3.92
CA ASP A 48 -2.63 -5.61 -3.05
C ASP A 48 -4.15 -5.59 -3.19
N ASP A 49 -4.69 -6.16 -4.25
CA ASP A 49 -6.13 -6.25 -4.47
C ASP A 49 -6.66 -7.65 -4.18
N THR A 50 -7.80 -7.72 -3.54
CA THR A 50 -8.53 -8.96 -3.33
C THR A 50 -9.34 -9.27 -4.58
N LEU A 51 -9.04 -10.39 -5.20
CA LEU A 51 -9.85 -10.91 -6.30
C LEU A 51 -11.30 -11.12 -5.83
N LYS A 52 -12.25 -10.61 -6.60
CA LYS A 52 -13.71 -10.72 -6.32
C LYS A 52 -14.30 -12.11 -6.54
N THR A 53 -13.47 -13.13 -6.69
CA THR A 53 -13.93 -14.48 -7.06
C THR A 53 -14.04 -15.36 -5.82
N ASP A 54 -15.15 -16.07 -5.72
CA ASP A 54 -15.28 -17.16 -4.76
C ASP A 54 -14.35 -18.30 -5.16
N PHE A 55 -13.52 -18.70 -4.24
CA PHE A 55 -12.61 -19.82 -4.44
C PHE A 55 -13.09 -21.03 -3.65
N TYR A 56 -12.82 -22.19 -4.17
CA TYR A 56 -13.13 -23.49 -3.55
C TYR A 56 -12.23 -23.80 -2.34
N ALA A 57 -11.18 -23.03 -2.10
CA ALA A 57 -10.21 -23.22 -1.04
C ALA A 57 -10.01 -21.93 -0.22
N PRO A 58 -9.62 -22.02 1.06
CA PRO A 58 -9.29 -20.87 1.87
C PRO A 58 -8.23 -20.02 1.19
N ARG A 59 -8.40 -18.70 1.22
CA ARG A 59 -7.44 -17.74 0.66
C ARG A 59 -6.73 -16.99 1.78
N ILE A 60 -5.41 -16.98 1.70
CA ILE A 60 -4.52 -16.22 2.57
C ILE A 60 -4.08 -14.97 1.82
N SER A 61 -4.21 -13.80 2.44
CA SER A 61 -3.94 -12.50 1.82
C SER A 61 -3.20 -11.57 2.77
N PHE A 62 -2.46 -10.62 2.23
CA PHE A 62 -1.83 -9.52 2.98
C PHE A 62 -2.76 -8.32 3.14
N THR A 63 -3.78 -8.24 2.30
CA THR A 63 -4.84 -7.23 2.34
C THR A 63 -6.19 -7.89 2.09
N LYS A 64 -7.28 -7.30 2.58
CA LYS A 64 -8.63 -7.75 2.22
C LYS A 64 -9.62 -6.59 2.17
N ARG A 65 -10.73 -6.79 1.49
CA ARG A 65 -11.92 -5.93 1.55
C ARG A 65 -12.86 -6.41 2.65
N ASP A 66 -13.72 -5.53 3.14
CA ASP A 66 -14.64 -5.84 4.25
C ASP A 66 -15.51 -7.07 4.01
N ASN A 67 -15.89 -7.30 2.77
CA ASN A 67 -16.73 -8.44 2.37
C ASN A 67 -15.94 -9.68 1.91
N SER A 68 -14.63 -9.69 2.10
CA SER A 68 -13.77 -10.83 1.74
C SER A 68 -13.63 -11.81 2.89
N ALA A 69 -13.75 -13.09 2.60
CA ALA A 69 -13.50 -14.20 3.54
C ALA A 69 -12.00 -14.54 3.70
N ASP A 70 -11.11 -13.70 3.18
CA ASP A 70 -9.67 -13.94 3.22
C ASP A 70 -9.13 -14.00 4.65
N ILE A 71 -8.20 -14.91 4.87
CA ILE A 71 -7.41 -14.98 6.10
C ILE A 71 -6.25 -14.00 5.96
N LEU A 72 -6.21 -12.97 6.81
CA LEU A 72 -5.13 -12.00 6.80
C LEU A 72 -3.89 -12.50 7.51
N ILE A 73 -2.74 -12.27 6.89
CA ILE A 73 -1.43 -12.41 7.51
C ILE A 73 -0.67 -11.08 7.42
N PRO A 74 0.30 -10.84 8.33
CA PRO A 74 1.11 -9.62 8.30
C PRO A 74 1.87 -9.46 6.99
N ASP A 75 1.89 -8.24 6.44
CA ASP A 75 2.67 -7.93 5.24
C ASP A 75 4.16 -7.71 5.61
N PRO A 76 5.10 -8.41 4.97
CA PRO A 76 6.54 -8.25 5.25
C PRO A 76 7.07 -6.86 4.91
N HIS A 77 6.38 -6.10 4.07
CA HIS A 77 6.71 -4.69 3.81
C HIS A 77 6.66 -3.85 5.08
N PHE A 78 5.86 -4.23 6.08
CA PHE A 78 5.82 -3.56 7.38
C PHE A 78 7.14 -3.62 8.15
N LEU A 79 7.99 -4.61 7.89
CA LEU A 79 9.32 -4.67 8.50
C LEU A 79 10.21 -3.49 8.06
N LYS A 80 10.03 -3.00 6.84
CA LYS A 80 10.71 -1.78 6.36
C LYS A 80 10.21 -0.54 7.11
N THR A 81 8.94 -0.51 7.44
CA THR A 81 8.29 0.60 8.12
C THR A 81 8.81 0.80 9.54
N ILE A 82 9.23 -0.25 10.24
CA ILE A 82 9.86 -0.13 11.56
C ILE A 82 11.09 0.77 11.48
N ARG A 83 11.95 0.59 10.48
CA ARG A 83 13.14 1.43 10.27
C ARG A 83 12.77 2.88 9.93
N ILE A 84 11.68 3.06 9.17
CA ILE A 84 11.15 4.40 8.86
C ILE A 84 10.67 5.07 10.14
N ILE A 85 9.90 4.38 10.98
CA ILE A 85 9.41 4.90 12.27
C ILE A 85 10.57 5.29 13.19
N GLU A 86 11.62 4.48 13.26
CA GLU A 86 12.81 4.82 14.03
C GLU A 86 13.52 6.07 13.49
N GLY A 87 13.56 6.23 12.17
CA GLY A 87 14.06 7.43 11.51
C GLY A 87 13.20 8.66 11.81
N ILE A 88 11.89 8.52 11.76
CA ILE A 88 10.91 9.57 12.06
C ILE A 88 11.08 10.03 13.51
N LYS A 89 11.11 9.11 14.47
CA LYS A 89 11.30 9.46 15.90
C LYS A 89 12.57 10.27 16.17
N LYS A 90 13.60 10.11 15.33
CA LYS A 90 14.86 10.87 15.44
C LYS A 90 14.83 12.23 14.77
N SER A 91 13.98 12.42 13.76
CA SER A 91 13.94 13.59 12.90
C SER A 91 12.66 14.41 13.03
N ASP A 92 11.68 13.94 13.79
CA ASP A 92 10.44 14.66 13.98
C ASP A 92 10.65 15.89 14.87
N ILE A 93 9.89 16.95 14.59
CA ILE A 93 9.92 18.21 15.31
C ILE A 93 8.70 18.33 16.22
N PRO A 94 8.79 19.09 17.32
CA PRO A 94 7.66 19.36 18.20
C PRO A 94 6.44 19.89 17.44
N VAL A 95 5.24 19.46 17.85
CA VAL A 95 3.98 19.80 17.14
C VAL A 95 3.72 21.30 17.07
N ASP A 96 4.15 22.05 18.06
CA ASP A 96 4.05 23.53 18.12
C ASP A 96 4.99 24.23 17.14
N GLN A 97 6.02 23.53 16.66
CA GLN A 97 6.96 24.03 15.65
C GLN A 97 6.58 23.60 14.23
N LYS A 98 5.58 22.73 14.08
CA LYS A 98 5.10 22.29 12.76
C LYS A 98 4.25 23.36 12.11
N THR A 99 4.36 23.43 10.78
CA THR A 99 3.47 24.23 9.94
C THR A 99 2.02 23.78 10.18
N PRO A 100 1.08 24.69 10.52
CA PRO A 100 -0.28 24.34 10.94
C PRO A 100 -1.19 23.91 9.78
N TYR A 101 -0.62 23.37 8.74
CA TYR A 101 -1.29 22.93 7.51
C TYR A 101 -1.13 21.43 7.29
N ALA A 102 -1.75 20.93 6.21
CA ALA A 102 -1.77 19.52 5.87
C ALA A 102 -0.85 19.18 4.70
N THR A 103 -0.41 17.92 4.64
CA THR A 103 0.33 17.39 3.50
C THR A 103 -0.20 16.03 3.06
N PHE A 104 -0.14 15.79 1.77
CA PHE A 104 -0.26 14.49 1.14
C PHE A 104 0.76 14.40 0.00
N ALA A 105 1.57 13.35 -0.01
CA ALA A 105 2.48 13.05 -1.11
C ALA A 105 2.45 11.55 -1.39
N GLY A 106 2.08 11.15 -2.59
CA GLY A 106 1.96 9.74 -2.94
C GLY A 106 1.77 9.51 -4.43
N SER A 107 1.76 8.24 -4.85
CA SER A 107 1.42 7.87 -6.23
C SER A 107 -0.09 7.97 -6.50
N ASP A 108 -0.44 7.98 -7.77
CA ASP A 108 -1.82 7.99 -8.30
C ASP A 108 -2.56 6.66 -8.10
N THR A 109 -2.04 5.73 -7.31
CA THR A 109 -2.69 4.44 -7.07
C THR A 109 -4.06 4.60 -6.42
N GLY A 110 -5.03 3.81 -6.86
CA GLY A 110 -6.39 3.82 -6.35
C GLY A 110 -7.27 2.78 -7.03
N ILE A 111 -8.47 2.56 -6.49
CA ILE A 111 -9.43 1.58 -7.02
C ILE A 111 -9.83 1.90 -8.46
N HIS A 112 -9.78 3.17 -8.84
CA HIS A 112 -10.15 3.65 -10.16
C HIS A 112 -8.92 4.12 -10.94
N MET A 113 -8.79 3.60 -12.17
CA MET A 113 -7.70 3.91 -13.10
C MET A 113 -8.04 5.07 -14.05
N CYS A 114 -9.00 5.92 -13.70
CA CYS A 114 -9.38 7.10 -14.48
C CYS A 114 -9.29 8.35 -13.61
N VAL A 115 -8.95 9.47 -14.23
CA VAL A 115 -8.71 10.75 -13.57
C VAL A 115 -9.92 11.17 -12.71
N GLU A 116 -11.13 11.08 -13.26
CA GLU A 116 -12.35 11.61 -12.64
C GLU A 116 -12.76 10.87 -11.37
N LYS A 117 -12.30 9.63 -11.18
CA LYS A 117 -12.69 8.77 -10.04
C LYS A 117 -11.54 8.43 -9.13
N ASN A 118 -10.30 8.76 -9.50
CA ASN A 118 -9.17 8.49 -8.65
C ASN A 118 -9.14 9.47 -7.47
N GLN A 119 -9.35 8.95 -6.27
CA GLN A 119 -9.48 9.77 -5.06
C GLN A 119 -8.27 10.67 -4.79
N ARG A 120 -7.06 10.15 -5.00
CA ARG A 120 -5.82 10.90 -4.73
C ARG A 120 -5.63 12.04 -5.71
N VAL A 121 -5.85 11.76 -7.00
CA VAL A 121 -5.75 12.76 -8.06
C VAL A 121 -6.80 13.84 -7.88
N GLN A 122 -8.06 13.44 -7.68
CA GLN A 122 -9.16 14.38 -7.46
C GLN A 122 -8.93 15.24 -6.21
N PHE A 123 -8.47 14.65 -5.13
CA PHE A 123 -8.16 15.40 -3.91
C PHE A 123 -7.07 16.44 -4.15
N CYS A 124 -5.95 16.05 -4.78
CA CYS A 124 -4.88 17.00 -5.07
C CYS A 124 -5.34 18.12 -6.00
N HIS A 125 -6.13 17.79 -7.02
CA HIS A 125 -6.66 18.77 -7.96
C HIS A 125 -7.63 19.77 -7.32
N GLN A 126 -8.59 19.28 -6.56
CA GLN A 126 -9.58 20.15 -5.89
C GLN A 126 -8.95 21.12 -4.88
N ASN A 127 -7.75 20.83 -4.42
CA ASN A 127 -7.03 21.63 -3.43
C ASN A 127 -5.72 22.23 -3.97
N GLN A 128 -5.56 22.30 -5.29
CA GLN A 128 -4.30 22.77 -5.93
C GLN A 128 -4.00 24.23 -5.69
N ASP A 129 -5.02 25.06 -5.48
CA ASP A 129 -4.90 26.51 -5.28
C ASP A 129 -4.58 26.88 -3.81
N ASP A 130 -4.56 25.90 -2.92
CA ASP A 130 -4.19 26.13 -1.53
C ASP A 130 -2.66 26.10 -1.36
N GLU A 131 -2.04 27.27 -1.39
CA GLU A 131 -0.60 27.44 -1.30
C GLU A 131 -0.02 27.03 0.07
N ASN A 132 -0.84 26.90 1.10
CA ASN A 132 -0.41 26.55 2.44
C ASN A 132 -0.26 25.04 2.63
N ASN A 133 -1.10 24.26 2.00
CA ASN A 133 -1.06 22.81 2.04
C ASN A 133 -0.16 22.24 0.93
N LEU A 134 0.44 21.10 1.20
CA LEU A 134 1.29 20.40 0.22
C LEU A 134 0.61 19.10 -0.21
N PHE A 135 -0.19 19.15 -1.28
CA PHE A 135 -0.89 17.99 -1.83
C PHE A 135 -0.36 17.65 -3.22
N LYS A 136 0.43 16.58 -3.32
CA LYS A 136 1.15 16.23 -4.55
C LYS A 136 1.06 14.75 -4.91
N ILE A 137 0.97 14.50 -6.21
CA ILE A 137 1.19 13.20 -6.81
C ILE A 137 2.66 13.09 -7.20
N THR A 138 3.39 12.20 -6.55
CA THR A 138 4.83 12.06 -6.74
C THR A 138 5.21 10.99 -7.78
N ASN A 139 4.24 10.19 -8.22
CA ASN A 139 4.44 9.18 -9.25
C ASN A 139 3.11 8.84 -9.93
N PHE A 140 3.05 9.03 -11.24
CA PHE A 140 1.96 8.57 -12.08
C PHE A 140 2.30 7.18 -12.64
N CYS A 141 1.78 6.14 -11.99
CA CYS A 141 2.07 4.74 -12.33
C CYS A 141 0.82 3.94 -12.72
N GLN A 142 -0.37 4.47 -12.48
CA GLN A 142 -1.63 3.78 -12.73
C GLN A 142 -2.48 4.48 -13.79
N ILE A 143 -2.47 5.79 -13.86
CA ILE A 143 -3.23 6.59 -14.82
C ILE A 143 -2.27 7.07 -15.92
N ASP A 144 -2.64 6.84 -17.18
CA ASP A 144 -1.89 7.40 -18.30
C ASP A 144 -2.03 8.93 -18.29
N LYS A 145 -0.91 9.64 -18.33
CA LYS A 145 -0.88 11.11 -18.35
C LYS A 145 -1.67 11.71 -19.51
N LYS A 146 -1.90 10.98 -20.59
CA LYS A 146 -2.76 11.40 -21.70
C LYS A 146 -4.24 11.57 -21.34
N GLN A 147 -4.68 10.97 -20.22
CA GLN A 147 -6.05 11.15 -19.73
C GLN A 147 -6.30 12.50 -19.06
N PHE A 148 -5.28 13.34 -18.93
CA PHE A 148 -5.34 14.65 -18.31
C PHE A 148 -5.50 15.79 -19.35
N GLU A 149 -6.21 15.56 -20.45
CA GLU A 149 -6.36 16.53 -21.54
C GLU A 149 -6.98 17.87 -21.09
N ASP A 150 -7.93 17.82 -20.15
CA ASP A 150 -8.65 18.98 -19.62
C ASP A 150 -8.09 19.49 -18.27
N PHE A 151 -6.83 19.11 -17.93
CA PHE A 151 -6.39 19.25 -16.57
C PHE A 151 -4.86 19.46 -16.52
N ASP A 152 -4.45 20.58 -15.96
CA ASP A 152 -3.01 20.85 -15.79
C ASP A 152 -2.40 20.01 -14.65
N ILE A 153 -1.81 18.90 -15.01
CA ILE A 153 -1.18 18.02 -14.03
C ILE A 153 0.05 18.65 -13.35
N SER A 154 0.66 19.66 -13.96
CA SER A 154 1.85 20.33 -13.40
C SER A 154 1.58 20.96 -12.03
N THR A 155 0.32 21.33 -11.78
CA THR A 155 -0.10 21.91 -10.50
C THR A 155 -0.07 20.91 -9.35
N ILE A 156 -0.27 19.62 -9.63
CA ILE A 156 -0.31 18.55 -8.63
C ILE A 156 0.86 17.59 -8.71
N GLU A 157 1.62 17.59 -9.82
CA GLU A 157 2.79 16.73 -9.97
C GLU A 157 3.99 17.26 -9.18
N SER A 158 4.75 16.37 -8.60
CA SER A 158 6.01 16.70 -7.92
C SER A 158 6.99 15.54 -7.98
N ASN A 159 8.25 15.83 -7.77
CA ASN A 159 9.24 14.82 -7.44
C ASN A 159 8.92 14.16 -6.09
N THR A 160 9.62 13.09 -5.76
CA THR A 160 9.49 12.43 -4.46
C THR A 160 9.69 13.41 -3.31
N ILE A 161 8.71 13.51 -2.44
CA ILE A 161 8.75 14.32 -1.22
C ILE A 161 9.17 13.42 -0.06
N SER A 162 10.25 13.77 0.61
CA SER A 162 10.80 12.98 1.71
C SER A 162 9.86 12.93 2.93
N PHE A 163 10.07 11.95 3.79
CA PHE A 163 9.37 11.89 5.09
C PHE A 163 9.67 13.14 5.92
N GLN A 164 10.94 13.57 5.95
CA GLN A 164 11.36 14.76 6.69
C GLN A 164 10.62 16.02 6.22
N GLU A 165 10.37 16.14 4.92
CA GLU A 165 9.60 17.27 4.40
C GLU A 165 8.13 17.18 4.84
N GLN A 166 7.52 15.99 4.78
CA GLN A 166 6.15 15.79 5.22
C GLN A 166 5.98 16.02 6.73
N LEU A 167 6.97 15.64 7.55
CA LEU A 167 6.96 15.83 9.01
C LEU A 167 6.96 17.29 9.45
N LYS A 168 7.31 18.25 8.58
CA LYS A 168 7.18 19.68 8.85
C LYS A 168 5.73 20.15 8.96
N TYR A 169 4.79 19.38 8.45
CA TYR A 169 3.36 19.68 8.48
C TYR A 169 2.70 19.07 9.72
N LYS A 170 1.74 19.79 10.28
CA LYS A 170 1.01 19.33 11.45
C LYS A 170 0.09 18.16 11.16
N TYR A 171 -0.45 18.11 9.95
CA TYR A 171 -1.39 17.08 9.52
C TYR A 171 -0.87 16.35 8.29
N ILE A 172 -0.74 15.04 8.39
CA ILE A 172 -0.35 14.18 7.27
C ILE A 172 -1.54 13.33 6.88
N LEU A 173 -2.01 13.49 5.65
CA LEU A 173 -3.20 12.80 5.18
C LEU A 173 -2.87 11.39 4.72
N ASN A 174 -3.75 10.47 5.11
CA ASN A 174 -3.74 9.10 4.63
C ASN A 174 -4.90 8.87 3.67
N ILE A 175 -4.64 8.93 2.35
CA ILE A 175 -5.63 8.68 1.31
C ILE A 175 -5.41 7.27 0.76
N ASN A 176 -6.45 6.45 0.78
CA ASN A 176 -6.38 5.07 0.30
C ASN A 176 -5.89 4.99 -1.15
N GLY A 177 -5.06 3.97 -1.41
CA GLY A 177 -4.64 3.56 -2.74
C GLY A 177 -5.49 2.39 -3.25
N ASN A 178 -4.84 1.39 -3.84
CA ASN A 178 -5.48 0.14 -4.27
C ASN A 178 -6.04 -0.67 -3.10
N SER A 179 -5.43 -0.51 -1.93
CA SER A 179 -5.89 -1.03 -0.65
C SER A 179 -5.70 0.03 0.42
N THR A 180 -5.97 -0.29 1.68
CA THR A 180 -5.59 0.55 2.82
C THR A 180 -4.12 0.92 2.69
N ALA A 181 -3.82 2.22 2.77
CA ALA A 181 -2.49 2.73 2.47
C ALA A 181 -1.45 2.01 3.32
N TRP A 182 -0.67 1.21 2.69
CA TRP A 182 0.42 0.36 3.14
C TRP A 182 1.04 0.76 4.49
N ASP A 183 2.31 1.10 4.44
CA ASP A 183 3.11 1.54 5.57
C ASP A 183 2.75 2.95 6.07
N ARG A 184 2.14 3.79 5.23
CA ARG A 184 1.76 5.16 5.62
C ARG A 184 0.93 5.20 6.89
N LEU A 185 -0.06 4.34 7.02
CA LEU A 185 -0.91 4.30 8.21
C LEU A 185 -0.11 4.10 9.50
N LEU A 186 1.00 3.35 9.44
CA LEU A 186 1.79 3.01 10.60
C LEU A 186 2.71 4.15 11.09
N TRP A 187 3.04 5.13 10.22
CA TRP A 187 3.91 6.22 10.60
C TRP A 187 3.21 7.59 10.70
N VAL A 188 1.94 7.65 10.31
CA VAL A 188 1.11 8.87 10.38
C VAL A 188 0.35 8.96 11.72
N ILE A 189 0.27 7.86 12.47
CA ILE A 189 -0.46 7.79 13.75
C ILE A 189 0.36 8.38 14.89
#